data_e12b7332e7aac9688f83553f7e70c99c
#
_entry.id   e12b7332e7aac9688f83553f7e70c99c
#
_cell.length_a   1.000
_cell.length_b   1.000
_cell.length_c   1.000
_cell.angle_alpha   90.00
_cell.angle_beta   90.00
_cell.angle_gamma   90.00
#
_symmetry.space_group_name_H-M   'P 1'
#
loop_
_entity.id
_entity.type
_entity.pdbx_description
1 polymer ?
#
loop_
_entity_poly.entity_id
_entity_poly.type
_entity_poly.pdbx_seq_one_letter_code
_entity_poly.pdbx_strand_id
1 'polypeptide(L)'
;MDVFRRLIGGSASSAQNHEGDPSPPPPLVTKPVQTKRQFMHQVVTLAMIVCSALMIWKGLVVATGSESPIVVVLSGSMEPGFYRGDILFLNRPEVAAKVGDIVVYNTGTKEDIPIVHRITRVHAHTEEDIEDVHILTKGDNNYGDDVTLYPRGMYWLQRKHVLGTVRGFLPYVGMATIIMNDYPMVKYGLIGLLAVTVIFSKDDA
;
A
#
# COMPACT_ATOMS: atom_id res chain seq x y z
N MET A 1 89.93 -43.36 -27.41
CA MET A 1 90.42 -42.76 -26.16
C MET A 1 89.59 -41.48 -25.77
N ASP A 2 88.35 -41.46 -26.14
CA ASP A 2 87.53 -40.20 -25.96
C ASP A 2 86.22 -40.44 -25.22
N VAL A 3 86.08 -41.60 -24.56
CA VAL A 3 84.79 -41.88 -23.86
C VAL A 3 84.81 -41.55 -22.36
N PHE A 4 86.02 -41.29 -21.82
CA PHE A 4 86.21 -41.17 -20.34
C PHE A 4 86.19 -39.70 -19.84
N ARG A 5 86.01 -38.73 -20.73
CA ARG A 5 86.08 -37.30 -20.35
C ARG A 5 84.71 -36.68 -20.13
N ARG A 6 83.63 -37.45 -20.25
CA ARG A 6 82.24 -36.94 -20.14
C ARG A 6 81.53 -37.24 -18.81
N LEU A 7 82.21 -37.85 -17.84
CA LEU A 7 81.59 -38.28 -16.59
C LEU A 7 81.97 -37.47 -15.35
N ILE A 8 82.80 -36.45 -15.45
CA ILE A 8 83.14 -35.62 -14.31
C ILE A 8 82.96 -34.12 -14.67
N GLY A 9 81.74 -33.73 -14.95
CA GLY A 9 81.36 -32.38 -15.12
C GLY A 9 80.08 -32.13 -14.28
N GLY A 10 80.23 -32.24 -12.98
CA GLY A 10 79.17 -31.89 -12.03
C GLY A 10 78.97 -30.39 -12.08
N SER A 11 77.92 -29.99 -12.81
CA SER A 11 77.41 -28.62 -12.81
C SER A 11 76.75 -28.37 -11.43
N ALA A 12 77.36 -27.58 -10.61
CA ALA A 12 76.77 -26.97 -9.43
C ALA A 12 75.64 -26.01 -9.92
N SER A 13 74.42 -26.52 -9.93
CA SER A 13 73.24 -25.70 -10.11
C SER A 13 73.05 -24.89 -8.85
N SER A 14 73.39 -23.60 -8.90
CA SER A 14 73.01 -22.63 -7.91
C SER A 14 71.48 -22.55 -7.81
N ALA A 15 70.93 -23.14 -6.76
CA ALA A 15 69.56 -22.92 -6.38
C ALA A 15 69.40 -21.42 -6.03
N GLN A 16 68.95 -20.65 -6.99
CA GLN A 16 68.42 -19.33 -6.69
C GLN A 16 67.10 -19.53 -5.94
N ASN A 17 67.15 -19.34 -4.64
CA ASN A 17 65.99 -19.13 -3.81
C ASN A 17 65.26 -17.90 -4.38
N HIS A 18 64.19 -18.18 -5.10
CA HIS A 18 63.20 -17.18 -5.47
C HIS A 18 62.43 -16.88 -4.17
N GLU A 19 62.99 -15.95 -3.40
CA GLU A 19 62.32 -15.28 -2.32
C GLU A 19 61.09 -14.61 -2.94
N GLY A 20 59.92 -15.26 -2.79
CA GLY A 20 58.64 -14.74 -3.27
C GLY A 20 58.40 -13.42 -2.57
N ASP A 21 58.46 -12.37 -3.36
CA ASP A 21 58.03 -11.04 -2.93
C ASP A 21 56.59 -11.17 -2.36
N PRO A 22 56.34 -10.82 -1.08
CA PRO A 22 55.03 -10.94 -0.49
C PRO A 22 54.07 -10.06 -1.29
N SER A 23 53.13 -10.67 -2.01
CA SER A 23 52.07 -9.96 -2.72
C SER A 23 51.46 -8.94 -1.77
N PRO A 24 51.28 -7.68 -2.22
CA PRO A 24 50.71 -6.66 -1.37
C PRO A 24 49.35 -7.11 -0.84
N PRO A 25 49.06 -6.88 0.46
CA PRO A 25 47.79 -7.26 1.05
C PRO A 25 46.63 -6.66 0.21
N PRO A 26 45.53 -7.41 0.02
CA PRO A 26 44.40 -6.90 -0.72
C PRO A 26 43.95 -5.56 -0.15
N PRO A 27 43.62 -4.59 -0.99
CA PRO A 27 43.18 -3.27 -0.54
C PRO A 27 42.02 -3.45 0.46
N LEU A 28 42.21 -2.90 1.67
CA LEU A 28 41.13 -2.85 2.64
C LEU A 28 39.96 -2.13 1.98
N VAL A 29 38.88 -2.86 1.70
CA VAL A 29 37.63 -2.29 1.22
C VAL A 29 37.06 -1.45 2.37
N THR A 30 37.54 -0.23 2.49
CA THR A 30 36.96 0.76 3.39
C THR A 30 35.57 1.10 2.84
N LYS A 31 34.52 0.67 3.55
CA LYS A 31 33.15 1.08 3.25
C LYS A 31 33.14 2.61 3.09
N PRO A 32 32.63 3.17 2.00
CA PRO A 32 32.64 4.60 1.83
C PRO A 32 31.87 5.24 2.98
N VAL A 33 32.58 6.07 3.74
CA VAL A 33 31.96 6.92 4.76
C VAL A 33 30.94 7.78 4.03
N GLN A 34 29.67 7.63 4.33
CA GLN A 34 28.60 8.40 3.68
C GLN A 34 28.90 9.89 3.87
N THR A 35 29.29 10.54 2.79
CA THR A 35 29.58 11.97 2.80
C THR A 35 28.26 12.72 3.11
N LYS A 36 28.33 13.82 3.89
CA LYS A 36 27.15 14.66 4.22
C LYS A 36 26.28 14.95 2.97
N ARG A 37 26.92 15.11 1.81
CA ARG A 37 26.24 15.31 0.53
C ARG A 37 25.39 14.09 0.11
N GLN A 38 25.88 12.87 0.27
CA GLN A 38 25.14 11.64 -0.07
C GLN A 38 23.92 11.47 0.85
N PHE A 39 24.10 11.75 2.15
CA PHE A 39 23.01 11.74 3.12
C PHE A 39 21.93 12.78 2.74
N MET A 40 22.32 14.00 2.40
CA MET A 40 21.37 15.03 1.93
C MET A 40 20.62 14.60 0.68
N HIS A 41 21.29 13.98 -0.29
CA HIS A 41 20.61 13.44 -1.48
C HIS A 41 19.60 12.36 -1.12
N GLN A 42 19.91 11.45 -0.20
CA GLN A 42 18.98 10.43 0.25
C GLN A 42 17.75 11.03 0.94
N VAL A 43 17.94 12.03 1.80
CA VAL A 43 16.83 12.74 2.47
C VAL A 43 15.95 13.46 1.45
N VAL A 44 16.54 14.17 0.49
CA VAL A 44 15.77 14.86 -0.57
C VAL A 44 15.01 13.86 -1.44
N THR A 45 15.63 12.75 -1.83
CA THR A 45 14.95 11.70 -2.61
C THR A 45 13.77 11.10 -1.85
N LEU A 46 13.96 10.80 -0.56
CA LEU A 46 12.88 10.31 0.30
C LEU A 46 11.75 11.34 0.41
N ALA A 47 12.09 12.60 0.65
CA ALA A 47 11.12 13.69 0.71
C ALA A 47 10.33 13.82 -0.60
N MET A 48 11.00 13.72 -1.76
CA MET A 48 10.33 13.75 -3.07
C MET A 48 9.33 12.59 -3.24
N ILE A 49 9.70 11.37 -2.83
CA ILE A 49 8.80 10.20 -2.89
C ILE A 49 7.57 10.44 -2.02
N VAL A 50 7.75 10.89 -0.77
CA VAL A 50 6.64 11.18 0.14
C VAL A 50 5.76 12.30 -0.40
N CYS A 51 6.34 13.41 -0.86
CA CYS A 51 5.58 14.53 -1.43
C CYS A 51 4.80 14.10 -2.68
N SER A 52 5.40 13.31 -3.59
CA SER A 52 4.69 12.84 -4.79
C SER A 52 3.51 11.93 -4.43
N ALA A 53 3.66 11.03 -3.47
CA ALA A 53 2.56 10.20 -2.98
C ALA A 53 1.41 11.02 -2.38
N LEU A 54 1.75 12.04 -1.56
CA LEU A 54 0.76 12.95 -0.98
C LEU A 54 0.07 13.80 -2.05
N MET A 55 0.79 14.26 -3.08
CA MET A 55 0.21 15.01 -4.20
C MET A 55 -0.77 14.14 -5.00
N ILE A 56 -0.42 12.88 -5.28
CA ILE A 56 -1.31 11.94 -5.97
C ILE A 56 -2.57 11.71 -5.13
N TRP A 57 -2.43 11.45 -3.84
CA TRP A 57 -3.56 11.25 -2.92
C TRP A 57 -4.47 12.48 -2.85
N LYS A 58 -3.90 13.66 -2.63
CA LYS A 58 -4.67 14.92 -2.59
C LYS A 58 -5.28 15.27 -3.94
N GLY A 59 -4.58 14.99 -5.04
CA GLY A 59 -5.12 15.13 -6.39
C GLY A 59 -6.35 14.24 -6.60
N LEU A 60 -6.32 13.00 -6.11
CA LEU A 60 -7.46 12.09 -6.18
C LEU A 60 -8.65 12.60 -5.34
N VAL A 61 -8.40 13.09 -4.11
CA VAL A 61 -9.42 13.71 -3.25
C VAL A 61 -10.09 14.91 -3.95
N VAL A 62 -9.30 15.77 -4.59
CA VAL A 62 -9.83 16.93 -5.33
C VAL A 62 -10.62 16.49 -6.57
N ALA A 63 -10.09 15.53 -7.33
CA ALA A 63 -10.74 15.03 -8.56
C ALA A 63 -12.08 14.33 -8.28
N THR A 64 -12.17 13.58 -7.17
CA THR A 64 -13.39 12.87 -6.77
C THR A 64 -14.34 13.73 -5.92
N GLY A 65 -13.83 14.81 -5.34
CA GLY A 65 -14.58 15.63 -4.37
C GLY A 65 -14.95 14.90 -3.07
N SER A 66 -14.40 13.70 -2.85
CA SER A 66 -14.66 12.87 -1.66
C SER A 66 -13.46 12.91 -0.71
N GLU A 67 -13.69 13.02 0.59
CA GLU A 67 -12.63 12.92 1.60
C GLU A 67 -11.97 11.54 1.64
N SER A 68 -12.74 10.51 1.27
CA SER A 68 -12.29 9.12 1.19
C SER A 68 -12.55 8.56 -0.21
N PRO A 69 -11.70 8.86 -1.20
CA PRO A 69 -11.94 8.47 -2.59
C PRO A 69 -11.88 6.97 -2.84
N ILE A 70 -11.24 6.22 -1.95
CA ILE A 70 -11.05 4.77 -2.04
C ILE A 70 -11.41 4.12 -0.71
N VAL A 71 -12.26 3.11 -0.73
CA VAL A 71 -12.60 2.28 0.44
C VAL A 71 -12.52 0.80 0.09
N VAL A 72 -12.24 -0.04 1.10
CA VAL A 72 -12.21 -1.51 0.96
C VAL A 72 -13.44 -2.09 1.63
N VAL A 73 -14.11 -3.00 0.95
CA VAL A 73 -15.26 -3.75 1.49
C VAL A 73 -14.78 -4.78 2.51
N LEU A 74 -15.22 -4.65 3.76
CA LEU A 74 -14.76 -5.51 4.86
C LEU A 74 -15.73 -6.63 5.22
N SER A 75 -17.00 -6.56 4.77
CA SER A 75 -18.06 -7.50 5.13
C SER A 75 -18.82 -8.01 3.91
N GLY A 76 -19.63 -9.07 4.08
CA GLY A 76 -20.47 -9.61 3.02
C GLY A 76 -21.88 -9.01 2.96
N SER A 77 -22.14 -7.86 3.60
CA SER A 77 -23.49 -7.26 3.65
C SER A 77 -24.03 -6.80 2.28
N MET A 78 -23.15 -6.63 1.30
CA MET A 78 -23.48 -6.20 -0.07
C MET A 78 -23.44 -7.33 -1.08
N GLU A 79 -23.26 -8.58 -0.67
CA GLU A 79 -23.31 -9.71 -1.59
C GLU A 79 -24.71 -9.90 -2.20
N PRO A 80 -24.81 -10.28 -3.49
CA PRO A 80 -23.73 -10.58 -4.44
C PRO A 80 -23.18 -9.36 -5.18
N GLY A 81 -23.61 -8.13 -4.86
CA GLY A 81 -23.18 -6.91 -5.56
C GLY A 81 -21.69 -6.61 -5.38
N PHE A 82 -21.21 -6.65 -4.14
CA PHE A 82 -19.80 -6.51 -3.79
C PHE A 82 -19.39 -7.57 -2.78
N TYR A 83 -18.15 -8.05 -2.92
CA TYR A 83 -17.56 -9.06 -2.03
C TYR A 83 -16.53 -8.44 -1.09
N ARG A 84 -16.29 -9.11 0.03
CA ARG A 84 -15.20 -8.74 0.94
C ARG A 84 -13.86 -8.73 0.18
N GLY A 85 -13.12 -7.62 0.29
CA GLY A 85 -11.86 -7.42 -0.40
C GLY A 85 -11.96 -6.63 -1.71
N ASP A 86 -13.16 -6.24 -2.13
CA ASP A 86 -13.33 -5.32 -3.25
C ASP A 86 -12.88 -3.91 -2.86
N ILE A 87 -12.23 -3.21 -3.77
CA ILE A 87 -11.92 -1.78 -3.64
C ILE A 87 -13.00 -0.99 -4.35
N LEU A 88 -13.60 -0.04 -3.65
CA LEU A 88 -14.60 0.86 -4.21
C LEU A 88 -14.01 2.24 -4.44
N PHE A 89 -14.35 2.84 -5.60
CA PHE A 89 -14.05 4.22 -5.93
C PHE A 89 -15.26 5.08 -5.66
N LEU A 90 -15.08 6.10 -4.82
CA LEU A 90 -16.14 7.01 -4.43
C LEU A 90 -16.04 8.31 -5.21
N ASN A 91 -17.18 8.90 -5.50
CA ASN A 91 -17.32 10.26 -5.99
C ASN A 91 -18.24 11.03 -5.04
N ARG A 92 -18.02 12.34 -4.91
CA ARG A 92 -18.87 13.20 -4.11
C ARG A 92 -20.31 13.13 -4.62
N PRO A 93 -21.30 13.03 -3.74
CA PRO A 93 -22.68 13.08 -4.13
C PRO A 93 -23.08 14.54 -4.45
N GLU A 94 -22.73 15.04 -5.63
CA GLU A 94 -23.17 16.36 -6.10
C GLU A 94 -24.61 16.34 -6.61
N VAL A 95 -25.07 15.16 -7.02
CA VAL A 95 -26.41 14.94 -7.56
C VAL A 95 -27.32 14.42 -6.45
N ALA A 96 -28.61 14.76 -6.52
CA ALA A 96 -29.63 14.23 -5.63
C ALA A 96 -29.50 12.71 -5.51
N ALA A 97 -29.40 12.22 -4.27
CA ALA A 97 -29.32 10.78 -3.99
C ALA A 97 -30.52 10.07 -4.63
N LYS A 98 -30.28 8.99 -5.37
CA LYS A 98 -31.32 8.22 -6.05
C LYS A 98 -31.47 6.85 -5.39
N VAL A 99 -32.71 6.36 -5.38
CA VAL A 99 -32.97 4.97 -5.02
C VAL A 99 -32.19 4.05 -5.95
N GLY A 100 -31.49 3.09 -5.35
CA GLY A 100 -30.59 2.17 -6.06
C GLY A 100 -29.12 2.58 -6.06
N ASP A 101 -28.77 3.84 -5.78
CA ASP A 101 -27.37 4.23 -5.62
C ASP A 101 -26.76 3.51 -4.43
N ILE A 102 -25.48 3.13 -4.56
CA ILE A 102 -24.71 2.57 -3.45
C ILE A 102 -23.86 3.68 -2.86
N VAL A 103 -24.03 3.90 -1.58
CA VAL A 103 -23.38 4.96 -0.84
C VAL A 103 -22.50 4.41 0.27
N VAL A 104 -21.45 5.17 0.56
CA VAL A 104 -20.62 4.96 1.74
C VAL A 104 -20.96 6.07 2.71
N TYR A 105 -21.31 5.71 3.92
CA TYR A 105 -21.70 6.66 4.95
C TYR A 105 -21.07 6.36 6.30
N ASN A 106 -21.00 7.37 7.14
CA ASN A 106 -20.55 7.26 8.52
C ASN A 106 -21.62 7.85 9.44
N THR A 107 -21.98 7.11 10.47
CA THR A 107 -23.02 7.53 11.42
C THR A 107 -22.50 8.43 12.56
N GLY A 108 -21.18 8.68 12.61
CA GLY A 108 -20.56 9.48 13.68
C GLY A 108 -20.52 8.77 15.02
N THR A 109 -20.77 7.44 15.06
CA THR A 109 -20.58 6.62 16.26
C THR A 109 -19.08 6.36 16.46
N LYS A 110 -18.65 6.13 17.72
CA LYS A 110 -17.22 6.03 18.11
C LYS A 110 -16.38 4.98 17.39
N GLU A 111 -16.97 4.13 16.60
CA GLU A 111 -16.30 3.08 15.82
C GLU A 111 -16.12 3.44 14.34
N ASP A 112 -16.25 4.67 13.96
CA ASP A 112 -15.97 5.34 12.66
C ASP A 112 -15.66 4.46 11.43
N ILE A 113 -16.20 3.24 11.35
CA ILE A 113 -16.06 2.34 10.22
C ILE A 113 -17.11 2.74 9.18
N PRO A 114 -16.69 3.18 7.99
CA PRO A 114 -17.62 3.51 6.92
C PRO A 114 -18.47 2.29 6.52
N ILE A 115 -19.78 2.49 6.40
CA ILE A 115 -20.74 1.47 5.99
C ILE A 115 -21.07 1.68 4.52
N VAL A 116 -21.07 0.57 3.75
CA VAL A 116 -21.35 0.57 2.30
C VAL A 116 -22.67 -0.13 2.08
N HIS A 117 -23.74 0.60 1.79
CA HIS A 117 -25.06 0.02 1.55
C HIS A 117 -25.81 0.75 0.43
N ARG A 118 -26.91 0.15 -0.03
CA ARG A 118 -27.75 0.66 -1.12
C ARG A 118 -28.89 1.53 -0.59
N ILE A 119 -29.15 2.63 -1.27
CA ILE A 119 -30.30 3.49 -0.98
C ILE A 119 -31.56 2.77 -1.41
N THR A 120 -32.49 2.56 -0.48
CA THR A 120 -33.79 1.95 -0.70
C THR A 120 -34.93 2.97 -0.78
N ARG A 121 -34.80 4.05 -0.01
CA ARG A 121 -35.80 5.14 0.00
C ARG A 121 -35.09 6.48 0.10
N VAL A 122 -35.68 7.47 -0.55
CA VAL A 122 -35.28 8.88 -0.51
C VAL A 122 -36.50 9.71 -0.19
N HIS A 123 -36.41 10.56 0.81
CA HIS A 123 -37.39 11.59 1.13
C HIS A 123 -36.73 12.96 0.97
N ALA A 124 -37.18 13.75 0.02
CA ALA A 124 -36.82 15.13 -0.14
C ALA A 124 -38.06 15.99 0.11
N HIS A 125 -37.92 17.07 0.87
CA HIS A 125 -39.03 18.00 1.10
C HIS A 125 -39.36 18.82 -0.14
N THR A 126 -38.37 19.14 -0.96
CA THR A 126 -38.51 19.86 -2.23
C THR A 126 -37.38 19.43 -3.17
N GLU A 127 -37.61 19.42 -4.48
CA GLU A 127 -36.58 19.02 -5.48
C GLU A 127 -35.36 19.97 -5.48
N GLU A 128 -35.49 21.17 -4.91
CA GLU A 128 -34.44 22.20 -4.84
C GLU A 128 -33.60 22.12 -3.54
N ASP A 129 -34.12 21.47 -2.49
CA ASP A 129 -33.41 21.35 -1.20
C ASP A 129 -32.52 20.10 -1.16
N ILE A 130 -31.37 20.20 -1.83
CA ILE A 130 -30.36 19.12 -1.86
C ILE A 130 -29.79 18.81 -0.46
N GLU A 131 -29.86 19.75 0.48
CA GLU A 131 -29.29 19.58 1.82
C GLU A 131 -30.22 18.84 2.81
N ASP A 132 -31.52 18.89 2.61
CA ASP A 132 -32.51 18.26 3.51
C ASP A 132 -33.04 16.92 2.98
N VAL A 133 -32.16 16.17 2.30
CA VAL A 133 -32.49 14.84 1.79
C VAL A 133 -32.31 13.80 2.91
N HIS A 134 -33.39 13.09 3.20
CA HIS A 134 -33.45 11.97 4.11
C HIS A 134 -33.36 10.64 3.36
N ILE A 135 -32.40 9.81 3.71
CA ILE A 135 -32.08 8.59 2.98
C ILE A 135 -32.24 7.40 3.92
N LEU A 136 -32.85 6.33 3.43
CA LEU A 136 -32.85 5.03 4.06
C LEU A 136 -32.00 4.06 3.25
N THR A 137 -31.07 3.38 3.93
CA THR A 137 -30.15 2.42 3.30
C THR A 137 -30.41 1.01 3.78
N LYS A 138 -29.94 0.04 3.00
CA LYS A 138 -29.99 -1.38 3.31
C LYS A 138 -28.86 -2.11 2.59
N GLY A 139 -28.21 -3.05 3.28
CA GLY A 139 -27.29 -4.00 2.64
C GLY A 139 -28.03 -5.00 1.77
N ASP A 140 -27.50 -5.31 0.59
CA ASP A 140 -28.15 -6.23 -0.37
C ASP A 140 -28.38 -7.62 0.25
N ASN A 141 -27.46 -8.08 1.11
CA ASN A 141 -27.51 -9.37 1.79
C ASN A 141 -28.18 -9.31 3.19
N ASN A 142 -28.64 -8.16 3.63
CA ASN A 142 -29.27 -8.01 4.93
C ASN A 142 -30.78 -8.29 4.87
N TYR A 143 -31.38 -8.81 5.95
CA TYR A 143 -32.84 -9.00 6.03
C TYR A 143 -33.59 -7.68 6.27
N GLY A 144 -33.07 -6.82 7.16
CA GLY A 144 -33.66 -5.54 7.53
C GLY A 144 -32.96 -4.35 6.90
N ASP A 145 -33.57 -3.18 7.09
CA ASP A 145 -32.95 -1.89 6.77
C ASP A 145 -31.95 -1.47 7.86
N ASP A 146 -31.24 -0.37 7.59
CA ASP A 146 -30.13 0.09 8.43
C ASP A 146 -30.54 0.98 9.62
N VAL A 147 -31.84 1.12 9.89
CA VAL A 147 -32.31 1.91 11.06
C VAL A 147 -31.66 1.44 12.36
N THR A 148 -31.40 0.14 12.48
CA THR A 148 -30.74 -0.43 13.66
C THR A 148 -29.25 -0.07 13.79
N LEU A 149 -28.61 0.32 12.68
CA LEU A 149 -27.20 0.75 12.62
C LEU A 149 -27.05 2.25 12.90
N TYR A 150 -28.15 3.00 12.82
CA TYR A 150 -28.14 4.43 13.04
C TYR A 150 -28.09 4.75 14.54
N PRO A 151 -27.58 5.90 14.93
CA PRO A 151 -27.63 6.38 16.30
C PRO A 151 -29.06 6.43 16.84
N ARG A 152 -29.22 6.23 18.16
CA ARG A 152 -30.54 6.28 18.80
C ARG A 152 -31.26 7.59 18.50
N GLY A 153 -32.50 7.49 18.01
CA GLY A 153 -33.34 8.64 17.61
C GLY A 153 -33.18 9.08 16.17
N MET A 154 -32.27 8.46 15.41
CA MET A 154 -32.12 8.69 13.97
C MET A 154 -32.84 7.56 13.21
N TYR A 155 -33.82 7.92 12.39
CA TYR A 155 -34.55 6.97 11.54
C TYR A 155 -34.17 7.12 10.06
N TRP A 156 -33.52 8.21 9.72
CA TRP A 156 -33.13 8.57 8.37
C TRP A 156 -31.71 9.11 8.37
N LEU A 157 -30.94 8.68 7.40
CA LEU A 157 -29.61 9.19 7.18
C LEU A 157 -29.69 10.54 6.45
N GLN A 158 -28.99 11.53 6.93
CA GLN A 158 -28.87 12.84 6.30
C GLN A 158 -27.69 12.85 5.33
N ARG A 159 -27.73 13.70 4.32
CA ARG A 159 -26.66 13.83 3.33
C ARG A 159 -25.27 14.07 3.97
N LYS A 160 -25.20 14.82 5.04
CA LYS A 160 -23.93 15.11 5.75
C LYS A 160 -23.18 13.87 6.26
N HIS A 161 -23.88 12.76 6.42
CA HIS A 161 -23.29 11.49 6.83
C HIS A 161 -22.75 10.68 5.67
N VAL A 162 -23.09 11.05 4.42
CA VAL A 162 -22.66 10.34 3.22
C VAL A 162 -21.28 10.84 2.79
N LEU A 163 -20.30 9.96 2.80
CA LEU A 163 -18.92 10.22 2.38
C LEU A 163 -18.77 10.26 0.85
N GLY A 164 -19.55 9.45 0.16
CA GLY A 164 -19.54 9.38 -1.30
C GLY A 164 -20.46 8.31 -1.86
N THR A 165 -20.67 8.39 -3.18
CA THR A 165 -21.41 7.40 -3.96
C THR A 165 -20.42 6.53 -4.73
N VAL A 166 -20.64 5.22 -4.76
CA VAL A 166 -19.80 4.27 -5.48
C VAL A 166 -20.00 4.46 -7.00
N ARG A 167 -18.90 4.65 -7.73
CA ARG A 167 -18.90 4.80 -9.20
C ARG A 167 -18.15 3.69 -9.92
N GLY A 168 -17.27 3.00 -9.24
CA GLY A 168 -16.50 1.90 -9.79
C GLY A 168 -15.94 1.02 -8.70
N PHE A 169 -15.48 -0.18 -9.07
CA PHE A 169 -14.86 -1.09 -8.14
C PHE A 169 -13.76 -1.92 -8.81
N LEU A 170 -12.83 -2.41 -8.01
CA LEU A 170 -11.83 -3.41 -8.40
C LEU A 170 -12.01 -4.65 -7.52
N PRO A 171 -12.34 -5.79 -8.11
CA PRO A 171 -12.61 -7.00 -7.35
C PRO A 171 -11.33 -7.55 -6.71
N TYR A 172 -11.43 -8.00 -5.48
CA TYR A 172 -10.41 -8.72 -4.68
C TYR A 172 -9.08 -7.99 -4.43
N VAL A 173 -8.82 -6.84 -5.02
CA VAL A 173 -7.51 -6.14 -4.87
C VAL A 173 -7.26 -5.71 -3.42
N GLY A 174 -8.32 -5.34 -2.70
CA GLY A 174 -8.25 -4.98 -1.28
C GLY A 174 -7.99 -6.15 -0.33
N MET A 175 -8.07 -7.42 -0.82
CA MET A 175 -7.78 -8.59 0.00
C MET A 175 -6.36 -8.57 0.59
N ALA A 176 -5.39 -8.02 -0.15
CA ALA A 176 -4.03 -7.88 0.35
C ALA A 176 -3.98 -7.05 1.64
N THR A 177 -4.73 -5.94 1.69
CA THR A 177 -4.82 -5.09 2.89
C THR A 177 -5.51 -5.81 4.04
N ILE A 178 -6.59 -6.56 3.76
CA ILE A 178 -7.31 -7.34 4.76
C ILE A 178 -6.39 -8.41 5.34
N ILE A 179 -5.71 -9.19 4.50
CA ILE A 179 -4.78 -10.25 4.94
C ILE A 179 -3.66 -9.67 5.82
N MET A 180 -3.11 -8.50 5.44
CA MET A 180 -2.07 -7.85 6.25
C MET A 180 -2.58 -7.37 7.61
N ASN A 181 -3.87 -7.02 7.73
CA ASN A 181 -4.48 -6.60 8.98
C ASN A 181 -4.90 -7.80 9.85
N ASP A 182 -5.51 -8.81 9.23
CA ASP A 182 -6.01 -10.00 9.93
C ASP A 182 -4.85 -10.91 10.40
N TYR A 183 -3.75 -10.95 9.64
CA TYR A 183 -2.59 -11.79 9.93
C TYR A 183 -1.30 -10.95 10.12
N PRO A 184 -1.04 -10.43 11.32
CA PRO A 184 0.15 -9.59 11.57
C PRO A 184 1.47 -10.31 11.27
N MET A 185 1.51 -11.65 11.34
CA MET A 185 2.69 -12.44 10.98
C MET A 185 3.07 -12.31 9.50
N VAL A 186 2.09 -12.16 8.60
CA VAL A 186 2.33 -11.92 7.17
C VAL A 186 3.01 -10.57 6.96
N LYS A 187 2.56 -9.55 7.66
CA LYS A 187 3.17 -8.21 7.64
C LYS A 187 4.63 -8.23 8.09
N TYR A 188 4.92 -8.90 9.22
CA TYR A 188 6.30 -9.02 9.71
C TYR A 188 7.17 -9.90 8.81
N GLY A 189 6.61 -10.96 8.23
CA GLY A 189 7.29 -11.80 7.23
C GLY A 189 7.68 -11.01 5.98
N LEU A 190 6.77 -10.16 5.47
CA LEU A 190 7.04 -9.29 4.33
C LEU A 190 8.14 -8.27 4.63
N ILE A 191 8.10 -7.64 5.81
CA ILE A 191 9.13 -6.69 6.24
C ILE A 191 10.50 -7.40 6.36
N GLY A 192 10.53 -8.61 6.93
CA GLY A 192 11.73 -9.42 7.02
C GLY A 192 12.30 -9.79 5.65
N LEU A 193 11.44 -10.20 4.71
CA LEU A 193 11.84 -10.49 3.33
C LEU A 193 12.44 -9.26 2.64
N LEU A 194 11.79 -8.11 2.78
CA LEU A 194 12.31 -6.85 2.22
C LEU A 194 13.66 -6.46 2.85
N ALA A 195 13.82 -6.64 4.16
CA ALA A 195 15.09 -6.38 4.83
C ALA A 195 16.21 -7.29 4.29
N VAL A 196 15.91 -8.58 4.11
CA VAL A 196 16.85 -9.56 3.54
C VAL A 196 17.22 -9.17 2.10
N THR A 197 16.26 -8.83 1.25
CA THR A 197 16.55 -8.41 -0.15
C THR A 197 17.41 -7.16 -0.19
N VAL A 198 17.16 -6.17 0.69
CA VAL A 198 17.99 -4.95 0.78
C VAL A 198 19.43 -5.27 1.22
N ILE A 199 19.60 -6.21 2.16
CA ILE A 199 20.93 -6.62 2.62
C ILE A 199 21.70 -7.35 1.51
N PHE A 200 21.03 -8.27 0.80
CA PHE A 200 21.68 -9.06 -0.27
C PHE A 200 21.84 -8.28 -1.58
N SER A 201 20.96 -7.32 -1.88
CA SER A 201 21.06 -6.48 -3.08
C SER A 201 22.21 -5.46 -3.04
N LYS A 202 22.95 -5.36 -1.96
CA LYS A 202 24.01 -4.36 -1.77
C LYS A 202 25.35 -4.76 -2.40
N ASP A 203 25.47 -5.97 -2.93
CA ASP A 203 26.77 -6.50 -3.37
C ASP A 203 27.04 -6.33 -4.89
N ASP A 204 26.13 -5.71 -5.66
CA ASP A 204 26.23 -5.55 -7.12
C ASP A 204 26.42 -4.09 -7.58
N ALA A 205 26.97 -3.18 -6.73
CA ALA A 205 27.23 -1.78 -7.10
C ALA A 205 28.67 -1.34 -6.79
#